data_40bb6c679af701365723fafd6bb0c1bd
#
_entry.id   40bb6c679af701365723fafd6bb0c1bd
#
_cell.length_a   1.000
_cell.length_b   1.000
_cell.length_c   1.000
_cell.angle_alpha   90.00
_cell.angle_beta   90.00
_cell.angle_gamma   90.00
#
_symmetry.space_group_name_H-M   'P 1'
#
loop_
_entity.id
_entity.type
_entity.pdbx_description
1 polymer ?
#
loop_
_entity_poly.entity_id
_entity_poly.type
_entity_poly.pdbx_seq_one_letter_code
_entity_poly.pdbx_strand_id
1 'polypeptide(L)'
;AQGSAGTALWRLAAATLPLPPALATGGTGAFWNPAQAAGTERASLALDAIETPPEVGAAGVLVTVRARVKPLGQVGVVYGRMGIGDLVRTSLSPEPDPGTILYHTQTVGANWSAAAGGITIGATLAYQDTRLDLATSERWTFDVGARYGVSGALTVAAATHFFSHFATDDPAQDLYGGLELRVWRGPLWGSRGTVQGRYGVATGHGFTADHLLGAGFELGRQFSSDVVVAREGSHGAAAWRVVAGVRLAVGRYRVSFARDAGLNDVGAAYRVGLEATLP
;
A
#
# COMPACT_ATOMS: atom_id res chain seq x y z
N ALA A 1 5.22 -21.90 12.72
CA ALA A 1 4.98 -21.36 11.35
C ALA A 1 3.51 -20.99 11.10
N GLN A 2 2.70 -20.66 12.11
CA GLN A 2 1.29 -20.28 11.91
C GLN A 2 1.05 -18.78 11.67
N GLY A 3 2.07 -17.94 11.81
CA GLY A 3 1.94 -16.48 11.70
C GLY A 3 1.98 -15.90 10.27
N SER A 4 2.26 -16.70 9.25
CA SER A 4 2.53 -16.19 7.88
C SER A 4 1.28 -16.01 7.00
N ALA A 5 0.15 -16.58 7.39
CA ALA A 5 -1.03 -16.65 6.54
C ALA A 5 -1.59 -15.26 6.14
N GLY A 6 -1.65 -14.30 7.06
CA GLY A 6 -2.23 -12.99 6.79
C GLY A 6 -1.36 -12.05 5.95
N THR A 7 -0.06 -12.25 5.91
CA THR A 7 0.87 -11.35 5.20
C THR A 7 0.75 -11.47 3.69
N ALA A 8 0.47 -12.66 3.18
CA ALA A 8 0.27 -12.88 1.75
C ALA A 8 -0.88 -12.01 1.21
N LEU A 9 -1.95 -11.83 1.99
CA LEU A 9 -3.08 -10.99 1.61
C LEU A 9 -2.68 -9.51 1.50
N TRP A 10 -1.83 -9.01 2.40
CA TRP A 10 -1.34 -7.64 2.32
C TRP A 10 -0.39 -7.41 1.16
N ARG A 11 0.36 -8.41 0.74
CA ARG A 11 1.18 -8.34 -0.48
C ARG A 11 0.33 -8.26 -1.74
N LEU A 12 -0.81 -8.97 -1.79
CA LEU A 12 -1.78 -8.78 -2.88
C LEU A 12 -2.30 -7.34 -2.92
N ALA A 13 -2.58 -6.76 -1.75
CA ALA A 13 -2.97 -5.35 -1.68
C ALA A 13 -1.86 -4.38 -2.12
N ALA A 14 -0.60 -4.62 -1.72
CA ALA A 14 0.55 -3.83 -2.16
C ALA A 14 0.77 -3.93 -3.68
N ALA A 15 0.50 -5.11 -4.24
CA ALA A 15 0.61 -5.40 -5.66
C ALA A 15 -0.27 -4.51 -6.54
N THR A 16 -1.40 -4.02 -6.04
CA THR A 16 -2.30 -3.11 -6.77
C THR A 16 -1.88 -1.63 -6.73
N LEU A 17 -0.78 -1.29 -6.07
CA LEU A 17 -0.29 0.09 -6.02
C LEU A 17 0.36 0.47 -7.36
N PRO A 18 -0.05 1.58 -7.99
CA PRO A 18 0.56 2.05 -9.25
C PRO A 18 1.88 2.81 -9.02
N LEU A 19 2.49 2.64 -7.86
CA LEU A 19 3.77 3.22 -7.46
C LEU A 19 4.42 2.40 -6.33
N PRO A 20 5.74 2.49 -6.15
CA PRO A 20 6.42 1.76 -5.08
C PRO A 20 5.82 2.06 -3.69
N PRO A 21 5.62 1.06 -2.81
CA PRO A 21 4.98 1.24 -1.51
C PRO A 21 5.63 2.31 -0.63
N ALA A 22 6.96 2.41 -0.61
CA ALA A 22 7.67 3.47 0.12
C ALA A 22 7.33 4.89 -0.35
N LEU A 23 6.92 5.03 -1.61
CA LEU A 23 6.53 6.30 -2.25
C LEU A 23 5.01 6.50 -2.32
N ALA A 24 4.23 5.54 -1.80
CA ALA A 24 2.77 5.59 -1.84
C ALA A 24 2.25 6.93 -1.31
N THR A 25 1.49 7.66 -2.14
CA THR A 25 0.91 8.97 -1.84
C THR A 25 -0.62 8.88 -1.78
N GLY A 26 -1.24 9.92 -1.26
CA GLY A 26 -2.69 9.96 -1.08
C GLY A 26 -3.11 9.49 0.32
N GLY A 27 -4.41 9.41 0.53
CA GLY A 27 -4.97 9.18 1.85
C GLY A 27 -4.51 7.89 2.50
N THR A 28 -4.50 6.79 1.78
CA THR A 28 -4.10 5.47 2.28
C THR A 28 -2.59 5.22 2.20
N GLY A 29 -1.81 6.15 1.65
CA GLY A 29 -0.35 6.05 1.57
C GLY A 29 0.32 5.85 2.93
N ALA A 30 -0.27 6.40 4.00
CA ALA A 30 0.20 6.24 5.38
C ALA A 30 0.15 4.79 5.89
N PHE A 31 -0.68 3.93 5.29
CA PHE A 31 -0.71 2.51 5.60
C PHE A 31 0.58 1.81 5.14
N TRP A 32 1.15 2.22 4.01
CA TRP A 32 2.36 1.63 3.42
C TRP A 32 3.64 2.31 3.89
N ASN A 33 3.60 3.63 4.08
CA ASN A 33 4.70 4.40 4.63
C ASN A 33 4.16 5.45 5.60
N PRO A 34 4.37 5.31 6.90
CA PRO A 34 3.89 6.25 7.90
C PRO A 34 4.31 7.70 7.65
N ALA A 35 5.48 7.94 7.03
CA ALA A 35 5.97 9.28 6.70
C ALA A 35 5.13 9.99 5.62
N GLN A 36 4.31 9.28 4.85
CA GLN A 36 3.42 9.88 3.84
C GLN A 36 2.21 10.61 4.43
N ALA A 37 1.98 10.46 5.71
CA ALA A 37 0.89 11.14 6.40
C ALA A 37 1.09 12.66 6.56
N ALA A 38 2.31 13.18 6.44
CA ALA A 38 2.60 14.59 6.68
C ALA A 38 2.14 15.49 5.52
N GLY A 39 0.84 15.69 5.39
CA GLY A 39 0.21 16.66 4.48
C GLY A 39 0.06 18.05 5.08
N THR A 40 -0.44 18.99 4.28
CA THR A 40 -0.75 20.36 4.69
C THR A 40 -2.20 20.53 5.15
N GLU A 41 -3.05 19.58 4.84
CA GLU A 41 -4.49 19.58 5.14
C GLU A 41 -4.77 19.51 6.64
N ARG A 42 -5.85 20.14 7.09
CA ARG A 42 -6.30 20.08 8.50
C ARG A 42 -6.72 18.66 8.89
N ALA A 43 -7.48 18.02 8.00
CA ALA A 43 -7.89 16.64 8.17
C ALA A 43 -8.12 16.00 6.80
N SER A 44 -8.03 14.68 6.76
CA SER A 44 -8.39 13.88 5.59
C SER A 44 -9.00 12.55 6.00
N LEU A 45 -9.92 12.07 5.17
CA LEU A 45 -10.48 10.72 5.21
C LEU A 45 -10.21 10.09 3.85
N ALA A 46 -9.67 8.88 3.84
CA ALA A 46 -9.51 8.13 2.61
C ALA A 46 -9.94 6.69 2.79
N LEU A 47 -10.46 6.15 1.70
CA LEU A 47 -10.90 4.76 1.55
C LEU A 47 -10.34 4.20 0.26
N ASP A 48 -9.75 3.01 0.30
CA ASP A 48 -9.48 2.20 -0.89
C ASP A 48 -10.22 0.87 -0.80
N ALA A 49 -10.86 0.49 -1.88
CA ALA A 49 -11.37 -0.86 -2.10
C ALA A 49 -10.45 -1.59 -3.08
N ILE A 50 -10.16 -2.84 -2.79
CA ILE A 50 -9.25 -3.70 -3.55
C ILE A 50 -10.00 -4.97 -3.89
N GLU A 51 -9.89 -5.41 -5.14
CA GLU A 51 -10.50 -6.65 -5.62
C GLU A 51 -9.52 -7.35 -6.56
N THR A 52 -9.32 -8.62 -6.33
CA THR A 52 -8.52 -9.49 -7.20
C THR A 52 -9.43 -10.26 -8.16
N PRO A 53 -8.89 -10.94 -9.19
CA PRO A 53 -9.69 -11.79 -10.04
C PRO A 53 -10.43 -12.86 -9.25
N PRO A 54 -11.59 -13.35 -9.76
CA PRO A 54 -12.39 -14.39 -9.11
C PRO A 54 -11.60 -15.66 -8.77
N GLU A 55 -10.60 -16.00 -9.60
CA GLU A 55 -9.72 -17.16 -9.40
C GLU A 55 -8.84 -17.03 -8.16
N VAL A 56 -8.53 -15.81 -7.72
CA VAL A 56 -7.84 -15.50 -6.47
C VAL A 56 -8.85 -15.29 -5.34
N GLY A 57 -9.99 -14.66 -5.67
CA GLY A 57 -11.09 -14.43 -4.76
C GLY A 57 -10.79 -13.52 -3.56
N ALA A 58 -9.69 -12.75 -3.62
CA ALA A 58 -9.32 -11.85 -2.53
C ALA A 58 -9.94 -10.46 -2.72
N ALA A 59 -10.50 -9.91 -1.65
CA ALA A 59 -11.02 -8.56 -1.61
C ALA A 59 -10.65 -7.87 -0.29
N GLY A 60 -10.61 -6.54 -0.31
CA GLY A 60 -10.30 -5.80 0.90
C GLY A 60 -10.56 -4.32 0.83
N VAL A 61 -10.39 -3.69 1.99
CA VAL A 61 -10.54 -2.26 2.18
C VAL A 61 -9.41 -1.70 3.03
N LEU A 62 -9.01 -0.48 2.72
CA LEU A 62 -8.12 0.33 3.55
C LEU A 62 -8.83 1.65 3.86
N VAL A 63 -8.79 2.06 5.10
CA VAL A 63 -9.35 3.34 5.58
C VAL A 63 -8.28 4.08 6.35
N THR A 64 -8.13 5.37 6.09
CA THR A 64 -7.28 6.25 6.91
C THR A 64 -8.03 7.52 7.27
N VAL A 65 -7.95 7.91 8.53
CA VAL A 65 -8.44 9.20 9.04
C VAL A 65 -7.25 9.91 9.65
N ARG A 66 -7.02 11.16 9.26
CA ARG A 66 -5.87 11.94 9.75
C ARG A 66 -6.29 13.35 10.09
N ALA A 67 -5.64 13.91 11.10
CA ALA A 67 -5.82 15.31 11.49
C ALA A 67 -4.47 15.93 11.87
N ARG A 68 -4.33 17.22 11.58
CA ARG A 68 -3.17 18.00 11.98
C ARG A 68 -3.33 18.51 13.40
N VAL A 69 -2.39 18.16 14.27
CA VAL A 69 -2.35 18.59 15.67
C VAL A 69 -1.06 19.35 15.91
N LYS A 70 -1.15 20.67 16.05
CA LYS A 70 0.03 21.51 16.38
C LYS A 70 0.37 21.38 17.86
N PRO A 71 1.66 21.24 18.24
CA PRO A 71 2.87 21.18 17.41
C PRO A 71 3.25 19.79 16.95
N LEU A 72 2.47 18.75 17.25
CA LEU A 72 2.83 17.33 17.12
C LEU A 72 2.99 16.85 15.66
N GLY A 73 2.44 17.56 14.68
CA GLY A 73 2.42 17.13 13.29
C GLY A 73 1.06 16.60 12.87
N GLN A 74 1.01 15.48 12.16
CA GLN A 74 -0.24 14.77 11.84
C GLN A 74 -0.37 13.51 12.68
N VAL A 75 -1.57 13.28 13.18
CA VAL A 75 -1.99 12.06 13.85
C VAL A 75 -3.17 11.44 13.12
N GLY A 76 -3.31 10.15 13.19
CA GLY A 76 -4.40 9.48 12.51
C GLY A 76 -4.62 8.05 12.96
N VAL A 77 -5.64 7.46 12.34
CA VAL A 77 -5.97 6.04 12.48
C VAL A 77 -5.91 5.40 11.10
N VAL A 78 -5.34 4.23 11.03
CA VAL A 78 -5.34 3.37 9.86
C VAL A 78 -6.11 2.10 10.18
N TYR A 79 -6.95 1.68 9.26
CA TYR A 79 -7.66 0.41 9.31
C TYR A 79 -7.52 -0.28 7.96
N GLY A 80 -7.30 -1.57 7.99
CA GLY A 80 -7.27 -2.40 6.81
C GLY A 80 -7.87 -3.76 7.06
N ARG A 81 -8.55 -4.31 6.05
CA ARG A 81 -9.02 -5.69 6.05
C ARG A 81 -8.86 -6.27 4.65
N MET A 82 -8.29 -7.47 4.58
CA MET A 82 -8.19 -8.29 3.38
C MET A 82 -8.69 -9.69 3.69
N GLY A 83 -9.37 -10.33 2.75
CA GLY A 83 -9.83 -11.70 2.92
C GLY A 83 -10.02 -12.40 1.59
N ILE A 84 -10.09 -13.73 1.63
CA ILE A 84 -10.50 -14.58 0.51
C ILE A 84 -11.86 -15.14 0.86
N GLY A 85 -12.82 -14.92 -0.04
CA GLY A 85 -14.16 -15.51 0.05
C GLY A 85 -14.21 -16.91 -0.56
N ASP A 86 -15.34 -17.58 -0.31
CA ASP A 86 -15.75 -18.81 -1.00
C ASP A 86 -14.76 -20.00 -0.95
N LEU A 87 -13.86 -20.00 0.04
CA LEU A 87 -13.02 -21.16 0.30
C LEU A 87 -13.86 -22.31 0.84
N VAL A 88 -13.90 -23.40 0.09
CA VAL A 88 -14.68 -24.59 0.43
C VAL A 88 -13.77 -25.61 1.11
N ARG A 89 -14.25 -26.18 2.22
CA ARG A 89 -13.58 -27.28 2.88
C ARG A 89 -13.75 -28.54 2.04
N THR A 90 -12.66 -29.18 1.68
CA THR A 90 -12.68 -30.49 1.03
C THR A 90 -12.31 -31.56 2.04
N SER A 91 -13.14 -32.62 2.15
CA SER A 91 -12.85 -33.82 2.94
C SER A 91 -12.66 -35.01 2.04
N LEU A 92 -11.96 -36.03 2.53
CA LEU A 92 -11.87 -37.33 1.84
C LEU A 92 -13.18 -38.15 1.94
N SER A 93 -14.17 -37.66 2.67
CA SER A 93 -15.50 -38.23 2.76
C SER A 93 -16.29 -37.88 1.49
N PRO A 94 -17.08 -38.82 0.95
CA PRO A 94 -17.99 -38.55 -0.16
C PRO A 94 -19.15 -37.62 0.22
N GLU A 95 -19.40 -37.37 1.50
CA GLU A 95 -20.35 -36.39 1.97
C GLU A 95 -19.70 -35.00 1.97
N PRO A 96 -20.33 -33.97 1.32
CA PRO A 96 -19.80 -32.62 1.37
C PRO A 96 -19.80 -32.12 2.82
N ASP A 97 -18.63 -31.76 3.32
CA ASP A 97 -18.53 -31.00 4.58
C ASP A 97 -19.02 -29.57 4.29
N PRO A 98 -20.18 -29.15 4.82
CA PRO A 98 -20.83 -27.91 4.47
C PRO A 98 -20.17 -26.70 5.13
N GLY A 99 -18.85 -26.71 5.35
CA GLY A 99 -18.12 -25.62 5.99
C GLY A 99 -17.42 -24.69 5.01
N THR A 100 -17.67 -23.39 5.09
CA THR A 100 -16.81 -22.37 4.49
C THR A 100 -15.59 -22.11 5.36
N ILE A 101 -14.42 -22.00 4.76
CA ILE A 101 -13.18 -21.59 5.46
C ILE A 101 -13.12 -20.07 5.48
N LEU A 102 -13.09 -19.49 6.66
CA LEU A 102 -12.87 -18.05 6.82
C LEU A 102 -11.37 -17.77 6.75
N TYR A 103 -10.98 -16.99 5.74
CA TYR A 103 -9.60 -16.53 5.63
C TYR A 103 -9.57 -14.99 5.47
N HIS A 104 -9.17 -14.31 6.51
CA HIS A 104 -8.98 -12.86 6.47
C HIS A 104 -7.89 -12.40 7.43
N THR A 105 -7.34 -11.24 7.13
CA THR A 105 -6.50 -10.46 8.02
C THR A 105 -7.06 -9.07 8.15
N GLN A 106 -7.01 -8.49 9.34
CA GLN A 106 -7.37 -7.11 9.60
C GLN A 106 -6.32 -6.45 10.48
N THR A 107 -6.18 -5.15 10.32
CA THR A 107 -5.27 -4.35 11.13
C THR A 107 -5.93 -3.03 11.48
N VAL A 108 -5.72 -2.56 12.71
CA VAL A 108 -6.11 -1.24 13.17
C VAL A 108 -4.93 -0.61 13.88
N GLY A 109 -4.59 0.62 13.55
CA GLY A 109 -3.41 1.27 14.13
C GLY A 109 -3.57 2.77 14.28
N ALA A 110 -2.76 3.32 15.20
CA ALA A 110 -2.55 4.74 15.35
C ALA A 110 -1.30 5.15 14.57
N ASN A 111 -1.44 6.19 13.76
CA ASN A 111 -0.37 6.74 12.94
C ASN A 111 0.02 8.14 13.42
N TRP A 112 1.32 8.40 13.41
CA TRP A 112 1.87 9.73 13.64
C TRP A 112 2.91 10.06 12.58
N SER A 113 2.99 11.34 12.18
CA SER A 113 4.06 11.82 11.31
C SER A 113 4.37 13.30 11.52
N ALA A 114 5.63 13.66 11.32
CA ALA A 114 6.10 15.04 11.40
C ALA A 114 7.12 15.33 10.29
N ALA A 115 7.14 16.60 9.87
CA ALA A 115 8.07 17.09 8.85
C ALA A 115 8.90 18.25 9.38
N ALA A 116 10.21 18.20 9.16
CA ALA A 116 11.17 19.25 9.48
C ALA A 116 12.37 19.22 8.53
N GLY A 117 12.80 20.37 8.02
CA GLY A 117 14.04 20.48 7.24
C GLY A 117 14.09 19.63 5.95
N GLY A 118 12.95 19.37 5.31
CA GLY A 118 12.86 18.53 4.10
C GLY A 118 12.77 17.03 4.40
N ILE A 119 12.87 16.64 5.66
CA ILE A 119 12.67 15.27 6.12
C ILE A 119 11.26 15.13 6.68
N THR A 120 10.60 14.05 6.33
CA THR A 120 9.37 13.59 6.98
C THR A 120 9.63 12.24 7.60
N ILE A 121 9.24 12.08 8.86
CA ILE A 121 9.27 10.80 9.57
C ILE A 121 7.87 10.44 10.02
N GLY A 122 7.62 9.16 10.20
CA GLY A 122 6.33 8.68 10.71
C GLY A 122 6.48 7.33 11.39
N ALA A 123 5.50 7.02 12.21
CA ALA A 123 5.39 5.74 12.88
C ALA A 123 3.92 5.31 12.95
N THR A 124 3.68 4.01 12.92
CA THR A 124 2.36 3.39 13.12
C THR A 124 2.50 2.28 14.15
N LEU A 125 1.72 2.34 15.21
CA LEU A 125 1.50 1.21 16.12
C LEU A 125 0.16 0.59 15.76
N ALA A 126 0.15 -0.69 15.41
CA ALA A 126 -1.05 -1.37 14.95
C ALA A 126 -1.22 -2.74 15.62
N TYR A 127 -2.47 -3.12 15.80
CA TYR A 127 -2.89 -4.46 16.17
C TYR A 127 -3.37 -5.17 14.92
N GLN A 128 -2.84 -6.35 14.67
CA GLN A 128 -3.20 -7.21 13.55
C GLN A 128 -3.82 -8.49 14.08
N ASP A 129 -4.98 -8.84 13.52
CA ASP A 129 -5.70 -10.08 13.72
C ASP A 129 -5.83 -10.82 12.38
N THR A 130 -5.49 -12.09 12.38
CA THR A 130 -5.59 -12.96 11.20
C THR A 130 -6.34 -14.22 11.57
N ARG A 131 -7.32 -14.55 10.77
CA ARG A 131 -8.08 -15.80 10.91
C ARG A 131 -7.95 -16.64 9.66
N LEU A 132 -7.58 -17.90 9.86
CA LEU A 132 -7.61 -18.94 8.84
C LEU A 132 -8.34 -20.15 9.41
N ASP A 133 -9.57 -20.34 8.97
CA ASP A 133 -10.50 -21.35 9.49
C ASP A 133 -10.74 -21.20 11.01
N LEU A 134 -10.34 -22.19 11.78
CA LEU A 134 -10.43 -22.19 13.25
C LEU A 134 -9.18 -21.57 13.92
N ALA A 135 -8.11 -21.38 13.17
CA ALA A 135 -6.87 -20.78 13.68
C ALA A 135 -6.95 -19.25 13.67
N THR A 136 -6.60 -18.65 14.79
CA THR A 136 -6.46 -17.20 14.94
C THR A 136 -5.02 -16.86 15.32
N SER A 137 -4.52 -15.74 14.80
CA SER A 137 -3.21 -15.20 15.13
C SER A 137 -3.33 -13.70 15.34
N GLU A 138 -2.91 -13.25 16.51
CA GLU A 138 -2.98 -11.85 16.92
C GLU A 138 -1.59 -11.33 17.25
N ARG A 139 -1.30 -10.08 16.84
CA ARG A 139 -0.03 -9.46 17.17
C ARG A 139 -0.07 -7.94 17.11
N TRP A 140 0.86 -7.32 17.82
CA TRP A 140 1.17 -5.91 17.67
C TRP A 140 2.31 -5.73 16.66
N THR A 141 2.20 -4.70 15.81
CA THR A 141 3.23 -4.32 14.85
C THR A 141 3.59 -2.85 15.04
N PHE A 142 4.83 -2.53 14.73
CA PHE A 142 5.35 -1.17 14.80
C PHE A 142 6.07 -0.83 13.50
N ASP A 143 5.47 0.04 12.70
CA ASP A 143 6.03 0.47 11.43
C ASP A 143 6.69 1.83 11.57
N VAL A 144 7.80 2.02 10.87
CA VAL A 144 8.52 3.28 10.80
C VAL A 144 8.71 3.66 9.35
N GLY A 145 8.56 4.94 9.05
CA GLY A 145 8.79 5.47 7.71
C GLY A 145 9.58 6.76 7.71
N ALA A 146 10.31 6.96 6.64
CA ALA A 146 11.02 8.21 6.38
C ALA A 146 10.90 8.60 4.91
N ARG A 147 10.87 9.90 4.65
CA ARG A 147 10.94 10.51 3.32
C ARG A 147 11.85 11.73 3.41
N TYR A 148 12.76 11.86 2.45
CA TYR A 148 13.69 12.98 2.38
C TYR A 148 13.77 13.55 0.97
N GLY A 149 13.51 14.85 0.85
CA GLY A 149 13.75 15.63 -0.36
C GLY A 149 15.23 16.01 -0.45
N VAL A 150 16.04 15.19 -1.14
CA VAL A 150 17.48 15.43 -1.33
C VAL A 150 17.72 16.72 -2.11
N SER A 151 16.86 16.98 -3.09
CA SER A 151 16.86 18.20 -3.88
C SER A 151 15.46 18.56 -4.35
N GLY A 152 15.33 19.67 -5.07
CA GLY A 152 14.05 20.03 -5.70
C GLY A 152 13.56 19.01 -6.73
N ALA A 153 14.40 18.08 -7.18
CA ALA A 153 14.06 17.06 -8.16
C ALA A 153 14.10 15.63 -7.62
N LEU A 154 14.87 15.34 -6.56
CA LEU A 154 15.11 14.00 -6.06
C LEU A 154 14.50 13.82 -4.66
N THR A 155 13.70 12.78 -4.49
CA THR A 155 13.16 12.33 -3.21
C THR A 155 13.55 10.87 -2.99
N VAL A 156 13.93 10.53 -1.76
CA VAL A 156 14.14 9.16 -1.30
C VAL A 156 13.17 8.84 -0.17
N ALA A 157 12.74 7.58 -0.08
CA ALA A 157 11.85 7.13 0.98
C ALA A 157 12.18 5.69 1.39
N ALA A 158 11.91 5.38 2.65
CA ALA A 158 12.00 4.02 3.17
C ALA A 158 10.91 3.80 4.20
N ALA A 159 10.46 2.56 4.34
CA ALA A 159 9.49 2.18 5.36
C ALA A 159 9.67 0.72 5.76
N THR A 160 9.33 0.43 7.01
CA THR A 160 9.06 -0.92 7.50
C THR A 160 7.56 -1.15 7.48
N HIS A 161 7.13 -2.39 7.29
CA HIS A 161 5.73 -2.75 7.33
C HIS A 161 5.53 -4.06 8.09
N PHE A 162 4.60 -4.05 9.05
CA PHE A 162 4.27 -5.17 9.93
C PHE A 162 5.41 -5.71 10.79
N PHE A 163 6.32 -4.85 11.23
CA PHE A 163 7.38 -5.25 12.15
C PHE A 163 6.80 -5.61 13.53
N SER A 164 7.12 -6.81 14.01
CA SER A 164 6.81 -7.27 15.35
C SER A 164 8.06 -7.91 15.99
N HIS A 165 8.29 -7.64 17.27
CA HIS A 165 9.34 -8.22 18.10
C HIS A 165 10.80 -8.06 17.63
N PHE A 166 11.07 -7.28 16.59
CA PHE A 166 12.40 -7.19 15.95
C PHE A 166 12.97 -8.56 15.53
N ALA A 167 12.11 -9.58 15.42
CA ALA A 167 12.52 -10.91 14.97
C ALA A 167 12.89 -10.87 13.49
N THR A 168 14.09 -11.33 13.16
CA THR A 168 14.61 -11.32 11.79
C THR A 168 13.94 -12.36 10.88
N ASP A 169 13.23 -13.30 11.47
CA ASP A 169 12.61 -14.47 10.83
C ASP A 169 11.08 -14.43 10.80
N ASP A 170 10.46 -13.29 11.15
CA ASP A 170 9.02 -13.10 10.97
C ASP A 170 8.69 -12.87 9.48
N PRO A 171 8.04 -13.83 8.80
CA PRO A 171 7.73 -13.72 7.37
C PRO A 171 6.71 -12.63 7.04
N ALA A 172 6.16 -12.00 8.06
CA ALA A 172 5.22 -10.91 7.90
C ALA A 172 5.87 -9.54 7.71
N GLN A 173 7.15 -9.41 8.01
CA GLN A 173 7.87 -8.15 7.94
C GLN A 173 8.27 -7.84 6.50
N ASP A 174 7.93 -6.64 6.03
CA ASP A 174 8.36 -6.11 4.76
C ASP A 174 9.18 -4.83 4.95
N LEU A 175 10.19 -4.67 4.10
CA LEU A 175 10.99 -3.46 3.98
C LEU A 175 10.77 -2.86 2.60
N TYR A 176 10.47 -1.57 2.56
CA TYR A 176 10.25 -0.83 1.34
C TYR A 176 11.30 0.27 1.19
N GLY A 177 11.93 0.33 0.02
CA GLY A 177 12.78 1.44 -0.41
C GLY A 177 12.18 2.11 -1.63
N GLY A 178 12.37 3.42 -1.78
CA GLY A 178 11.86 4.15 -2.93
C GLY A 178 12.70 5.38 -3.28
N LEU A 179 12.80 5.65 -4.57
CA LEU A 179 13.45 6.82 -5.14
C LEU A 179 12.53 7.42 -6.21
N GLU A 180 12.30 8.72 -6.15
CA GLU A 180 11.53 9.48 -7.12
C GLU A 180 12.37 10.61 -7.68
N LEU A 181 12.52 10.66 -9.00
CA LEU A 181 13.23 11.69 -9.73
C LEU A 181 12.24 12.47 -10.61
N ARG A 182 12.13 13.79 -10.39
CA ARG A 182 11.44 14.68 -11.31
C ARG A 182 12.27 14.91 -12.55
N VAL A 183 11.84 14.31 -13.67
CA VAL A 183 12.55 14.37 -14.96
C VAL A 183 12.24 15.67 -15.70
N TRP A 184 10.99 16.12 -15.60
CA TRP A 184 10.54 17.33 -16.28
C TRP A 184 9.46 18.05 -15.48
N ARG A 185 9.45 19.38 -15.58
CA ARG A 185 8.40 20.26 -15.06
C ARG A 185 8.28 21.49 -15.94
N GLY A 186 7.11 21.76 -16.45
CA GLY A 186 6.89 22.90 -17.34
C GLY A 186 5.40 23.18 -17.58
N PRO A 187 5.10 24.23 -18.36
CA PRO A 187 3.74 24.52 -18.78
C PRO A 187 3.27 23.47 -19.79
N LEU A 188 2.03 23.02 -19.64
CA LEU A 188 1.37 22.07 -20.52
C LEU A 188 -0.15 22.34 -20.50
N TRP A 189 -0.75 22.63 -21.67
CA TRP A 189 -2.20 22.89 -21.82
C TRP A 189 -2.77 23.91 -20.81
N GLY A 190 -2.06 25.01 -20.57
CA GLY A 190 -2.49 26.05 -19.60
C GLY A 190 -2.33 25.67 -18.13
N SER A 191 -1.82 24.51 -17.84
CA SER A 191 -1.52 24.01 -16.49
C SER A 191 -0.02 23.70 -16.35
N ARG A 192 0.41 23.36 -15.15
CA ARG A 192 1.77 22.87 -14.89
C ARG A 192 1.81 21.35 -15.02
N GLY A 193 2.57 20.86 -15.98
CA GLY A 193 2.85 19.43 -16.12
C GLY A 193 4.12 19.03 -15.36
N THR A 194 4.17 17.82 -14.86
CA THR A 194 5.34 17.20 -14.21
C THR A 194 5.45 15.75 -14.67
N VAL A 195 6.67 15.32 -15.02
CA VAL A 195 7.00 13.91 -15.31
C VAL A 195 8.00 13.42 -14.27
N GLN A 196 7.77 12.25 -13.72
CA GLN A 196 8.57 11.64 -12.67
C GLN A 196 8.97 10.22 -13.08
N GLY A 197 10.22 9.87 -12.84
CA GLY A 197 10.70 8.50 -12.83
C GLY A 197 10.76 7.99 -11.41
N ARG A 198 10.44 6.70 -11.19
CA ARG A 198 10.47 6.09 -9.87
C ARG A 198 11.15 4.74 -9.91
N TYR A 199 11.85 4.44 -8.83
CA TYR A 199 12.38 3.11 -8.58
C TYR A 199 12.02 2.71 -7.16
N GLY A 200 11.70 1.44 -6.97
CA GLY A 200 11.40 0.89 -5.66
C GLY A 200 11.94 -0.51 -5.48
N VAL A 201 12.14 -0.87 -4.22
CA VAL A 201 12.48 -2.21 -3.78
C VAL A 201 11.52 -2.59 -2.67
N ALA A 202 10.96 -3.78 -2.75
CA ALA A 202 10.22 -4.41 -1.67
C ALA A 202 10.91 -5.73 -1.32
N THR A 203 11.20 -5.94 -0.06
CA THR A 203 11.82 -7.18 0.42
C THR A 203 11.18 -7.60 1.74
N GLY A 204 11.13 -8.90 1.99
CA GLY A 204 10.61 -9.49 3.20
C GLY A 204 11.39 -10.74 3.54
N HIS A 205 11.16 -11.29 4.75
CA HIS A 205 11.86 -12.48 5.19
C HIS A 205 11.58 -13.67 4.26
N GLY A 206 12.65 -14.34 3.81
CA GLY A 206 12.55 -15.53 2.96
C GLY A 206 12.17 -15.28 1.50
N PHE A 207 12.09 -14.01 1.06
CA PHE A 207 11.75 -13.64 -0.31
C PHE A 207 12.91 -12.92 -1.00
N THR A 208 13.07 -13.18 -2.29
CA THR A 208 13.93 -12.35 -3.14
C THR A 208 13.33 -10.95 -3.25
N ALA A 209 14.17 -9.93 -3.29
CA ALA A 209 13.70 -8.57 -3.43
C ALA A 209 12.93 -8.35 -4.74
N ASP A 210 11.78 -7.72 -4.66
CA ASP A 210 11.02 -7.26 -5.80
C ASP A 210 11.52 -5.88 -6.21
N HIS A 211 11.70 -5.68 -7.50
CA HIS A 211 12.13 -4.42 -8.09
C HIS A 211 10.98 -3.78 -8.85
N LEU A 212 10.72 -2.51 -8.56
CA LEU A 212 9.64 -1.74 -9.15
C LEU A 212 10.22 -0.54 -9.91
N LEU A 213 9.97 -0.47 -11.21
CA LEU A 213 10.34 0.67 -12.05
C LEU A 213 9.07 1.38 -12.48
N GLY A 214 8.96 2.67 -12.23
CA GLY A 214 7.74 3.42 -12.50
C GLY A 214 7.96 4.75 -13.20
N ALA A 215 6.90 5.24 -13.81
CA ALA A 215 6.78 6.58 -14.33
C ALA A 215 5.47 7.20 -13.87
N GLY A 216 5.50 8.50 -13.57
CA GLY A 216 4.34 9.29 -13.18
C GLY A 216 4.23 10.54 -14.02
N PHE A 217 3.00 10.92 -14.31
CA PHE A 217 2.65 12.17 -14.94
C PHE A 217 1.61 12.91 -14.10
N GLU A 218 1.81 14.21 -13.88
CA GLU A 218 0.86 15.07 -13.17
C GLU A 218 0.53 16.27 -14.05
N LEU A 219 -0.74 16.64 -14.11
CA LEU A 219 -1.23 17.85 -14.78
C LEU A 219 -2.00 18.71 -13.78
N GLY A 220 -1.40 19.81 -13.37
CA GLY A 220 -1.92 20.67 -12.32
C GLY A 220 -2.05 19.94 -10.98
N ARG A 221 -3.19 20.14 -10.31
CA ARG A 221 -3.57 19.41 -9.09
C ARG A 221 -4.72 18.43 -9.35
N GLN A 222 -5.26 18.45 -10.55
CA GLN A 222 -6.51 17.76 -10.87
C GLN A 222 -6.29 16.35 -11.40
N PHE A 223 -5.20 16.11 -12.11
CA PHE A 223 -4.97 14.83 -12.77
C PHE A 223 -3.57 14.30 -12.48
N SER A 224 -3.48 13.01 -12.20
CA SER A 224 -2.22 12.28 -12.29
C SER A 224 -2.45 10.87 -12.85
N SER A 225 -1.44 10.34 -13.52
CA SER A 225 -1.36 8.96 -13.96
C SER A 225 -0.02 8.37 -13.58
N ASP A 226 -0.02 7.12 -13.20
CA ASP A 226 1.15 6.39 -12.74
C ASP A 226 1.17 5.01 -13.39
N VAL A 227 2.36 4.53 -13.73
CA VAL A 227 2.58 3.16 -14.19
C VAL A 227 3.80 2.60 -13.50
N VAL A 228 3.71 1.34 -13.09
CA VAL A 228 4.82 0.58 -12.50
C VAL A 228 4.95 -0.75 -13.21
N VAL A 229 6.17 -1.11 -13.55
CA VAL A 229 6.56 -2.45 -13.96
C VAL A 229 7.29 -3.07 -12.78
N ALA A 230 6.75 -4.14 -12.24
CA ALA A 230 7.34 -4.88 -11.13
C ALA A 230 7.99 -6.16 -11.66
N ARG A 231 9.23 -6.41 -11.24
CA ARG A 231 9.90 -7.69 -11.37
C ARG A 231 9.84 -8.39 -10.03
N GLU A 232 8.97 -9.36 -9.92
CA GLU A 232 8.81 -10.15 -8.70
C GLU A 232 9.74 -11.35 -8.72
N GLY A 233 10.49 -11.53 -7.63
CA GLY A 233 11.41 -12.66 -7.43
C GLY A 233 10.82 -13.78 -6.59
N SER A 234 9.53 -13.70 -6.27
CA SER A 234 8.83 -14.66 -5.41
C SER A 234 8.74 -16.04 -6.09
N HIS A 235 8.81 -17.09 -5.27
CA HIS A 235 8.62 -18.49 -5.68
C HIS A 235 9.62 -19.05 -6.71
N GLY A 236 10.85 -18.50 -6.77
CA GLY A 236 11.94 -19.08 -7.55
C GLY A 236 11.90 -18.82 -9.06
N ALA A 237 10.87 -18.14 -9.56
CA ALA A 237 10.77 -17.67 -10.94
C ALA A 237 10.58 -16.14 -10.96
N ALA A 238 11.35 -15.45 -11.79
CA ALA A 238 11.13 -14.03 -12.01
C ALA A 238 9.89 -13.84 -12.90
N ALA A 239 8.91 -13.11 -12.41
CA ALA A 239 7.73 -12.72 -13.16
C ALA A 239 7.67 -11.20 -13.33
N TRP A 240 7.09 -10.74 -14.44
CA TRP A 240 6.88 -9.33 -14.72
C TRP A 240 5.40 -8.99 -14.62
N ARG A 241 5.10 -7.89 -13.96
CA ARG A 241 3.75 -7.40 -13.74
C ARG A 241 3.69 -5.90 -14.02
N VAL A 242 2.58 -5.44 -14.57
CA VAL A 242 2.34 -4.03 -14.87
C VAL A 242 1.12 -3.54 -14.09
N VAL A 243 1.31 -2.45 -13.35
CA VAL A 243 0.21 -1.75 -12.67
C VAL A 243 0.10 -0.35 -13.24
N ALA A 244 -1.07 0.04 -13.66
CA ALA A 244 -1.37 1.39 -14.13
C ALA A 244 -2.48 2.01 -13.28
N GLY A 245 -2.36 3.30 -12.99
CA GLY A 245 -3.35 4.02 -12.20
C GLY A 245 -3.56 5.44 -12.68
N VAL A 246 -4.75 5.95 -12.40
CA VAL A 246 -5.13 7.34 -12.64
C VAL A 246 -5.76 7.93 -11.38
N ARG A 247 -5.61 9.24 -11.21
CA ARG A 247 -6.19 9.98 -10.11
C ARG A 247 -6.75 11.29 -10.61
N LEU A 248 -7.98 11.60 -10.18
CA LEU A 248 -8.70 12.83 -10.48
C LEU A 248 -9.04 13.56 -9.19
N ALA A 249 -8.77 14.85 -9.10
CA ALA A 249 -9.15 15.69 -7.98
C ALA A 249 -10.16 16.75 -8.42
N VAL A 250 -11.29 16.80 -7.71
CA VAL A 250 -12.37 17.78 -7.93
C VAL A 250 -12.72 18.44 -6.58
N GLY A 251 -12.35 19.69 -6.44
CA GLY A 251 -12.51 20.41 -5.18
C GLY A 251 -11.71 19.74 -4.05
N ARG A 252 -12.42 19.30 -3.01
CA ARG A 252 -11.85 18.59 -1.85
C ARG A 252 -11.82 17.07 -1.98
N TYR A 253 -12.36 16.55 -3.06
CA TYR A 253 -12.43 15.10 -3.31
C TYR A 253 -11.38 14.67 -4.32
N ARG A 254 -10.85 13.48 -4.11
CA ARG A 254 -9.93 12.82 -5.01
C ARG A 254 -10.38 11.38 -5.21
N VAL A 255 -10.56 10.99 -6.46
CA VAL A 255 -10.89 9.63 -6.85
C VAL A 255 -9.67 9.03 -7.55
N SER A 256 -9.33 7.81 -7.23
CA SER A 256 -8.26 7.05 -7.88
C SER A 256 -8.76 5.71 -8.35
N PHE A 257 -8.17 5.24 -9.44
CA PHE A 257 -8.39 3.92 -9.98
C PHE A 257 -7.03 3.35 -10.38
N ALA A 258 -6.77 2.09 -10.04
CA ALA A 258 -5.61 1.37 -10.52
C ALA A 258 -6.00 -0.03 -10.97
N ARG A 259 -5.29 -0.54 -11.97
CA ARG A 259 -5.41 -1.89 -12.51
C ARG A 259 -4.04 -2.53 -12.51
N ASP A 260 -3.95 -3.66 -11.88
CA ASP A 260 -2.84 -4.59 -11.99
C ASP A 260 -3.18 -5.60 -13.10
N ALA A 261 -2.28 -5.76 -14.07
CA ALA A 261 -2.49 -6.69 -15.18
C ALA A 261 -2.47 -8.17 -14.74
N GLY A 262 -2.04 -8.42 -13.49
CA GLY A 262 -1.91 -9.77 -12.95
C GLY A 262 -0.62 -10.47 -13.38
N LEU A 263 -0.39 -11.63 -12.80
CA LEU A 263 0.71 -12.55 -13.11
C LEU A 263 0.14 -13.79 -13.80
N ASN A 264 0.85 -14.32 -14.79
CA ASN A 264 0.61 -15.64 -15.36
C ASN A 264 -0.85 -15.89 -15.80
N ASP A 265 -1.49 -14.92 -16.42
CA ASP A 265 -2.87 -15.00 -16.94
C ASP A 265 -3.96 -15.25 -15.87
N VAL A 266 -3.66 -15.07 -14.59
CA VAL A 266 -4.63 -15.24 -13.49
C VAL A 266 -5.72 -14.16 -13.50
N GLY A 267 -5.56 -13.13 -14.33
CA GLY A 267 -6.51 -12.02 -14.45
C GLY A 267 -6.05 -10.75 -13.75
N ALA A 268 -6.85 -9.70 -13.87
CA ALA A 268 -6.50 -8.37 -13.37
C ALA A 268 -7.06 -8.12 -11.96
N ALA A 269 -6.26 -7.48 -11.10
CA ALA A 269 -6.73 -6.91 -9.85
C ALA A 269 -7.01 -5.42 -10.01
N TYR A 270 -7.91 -4.90 -9.19
CA TYR A 270 -8.36 -3.51 -9.23
C TYR A 270 -8.25 -2.86 -7.86
N ARG A 271 -7.99 -1.56 -7.88
CA ARG A 271 -8.03 -0.70 -6.69
C ARG A 271 -8.80 0.57 -7.02
N VAL A 272 -9.80 0.89 -6.22
CA VAL A 272 -10.57 2.13 -6.32
C VAL A 272 -10.41 2.90 -5.02
N GLY A 273 -9.99 4.17 -5.11
CA GLY A 273 -9.77 5.02 -3.95
C GLY A 273 -10.65 6.26 -3.97
N LEU A 274 -11.09 6.68 -2.79
CA LEU A 274 -11.76 7.95 -2.54
C LEU A 274 -11.07 8.65 -1.37
N GLU A 275 -10.69 9.90 -1.57
CA GLU A 275 -10.13 10.74 -0.51
C GLU A 275 -10.92 12.05 -0.43
N ALA A 276 -11.23 12.47 0.78
CA ALA A 276 -11.79 13.78 1.10
C ALA A 276 -10.84 14.54 2.03
N THR A 277 -10.52 15.80 1.68
CA THR A 277 -9.64 16.65 2.46
C THR A 277 -10.41 17.85 3.02
N LEU A 278 -10.10 18.21 4.26
CA LEU A 278 -10.56 19.46 4.89
C LEU A 278 -9.38 20.45 4.92
N PRO A 279 -9.61 21.69 4.48
CA PRO A 279 -8.59 22.73 4.43
C PRO A 279 -8.11 23.17 5.82
#